data_56a981e8800c546b7c34edd3a735b9c7
#
_entry.id   56a981e8800c546b7c34edd3a735b9c7
#
_cell.length_a   1.000
_cell.length_b   1.000
_cell.length_c   1.000
_cell.angle_alpha   90.00
_cell.angle_beta   90.00
_cell.angle_gamma   90.00
#
_symmetry.space_group_name_H-M   'P 1'
#
loop_
_entity.id
_entity.type
_entity.pdbx_description
1 polymer ?
#
loop_
_entity_poly.entity_id
_entity_poly.type
_entity_poly.pdbx_seq_one_letter_code
_entity_poly.pdbx_strand_id
1 'polypeptide(L)'
;MIALLTQYYRGLGHSQRIKFIAEKIKNDVIILDQLFSPPLEYKVPHEAFLKDYNVGDVNNMFQFIMQETLINFRIKSFINAIEKYKVKVLVCEGFPFCRHQFAHEYIRYFEECKKRK
;
A
#
# COMPACT_ATOMS: atom_id res chain seq x y z
N MET A 1 -3.42 -14.95 5.38
CA MET A 1 -2.41 -14.01 4.83
C MET A 1 -2.51 -12.67 5.54
N ILE A 2 -1.40 -12.17 6.00
CA ILE A 2 -1.30 -10.84 6.60
C ILE A 2 -0.83 -9.87 5.53
N ALA A 3 -1.53 -8.76 5.35
CA ALA A 3 -1.09 -7.71 4.42
C ALA A 3 -0.46 -6.56 5.21
N LEU A 4 0.72 -6.16 4.76
CA LEU A 4 1.43 -5.00 5.30
C LEU A 4 1.32 -3.89 4.28
N LEU A 5 0.59 -2.84 4.63
CA LEU A 5 0.31 -1.71 3.73
C LEU A 5 1.30 -0.59 3.98
N THR A 6 1.95 -0.13 2.93
CA THR A 6 2.95 0.92 3.00
C THR A 6 2.82 1.86 1.79
N GLN A 7 3.62 2.91 1.77
CA GLN A 7 3.64 3.88 0.68
C GLN A 7 5.06 4.22 0.29
N TYR A 8 5.34 4.20 -1.01
CA TYR A 8 6.58 4.71 -1.54
C TYR A 8 6.31 5.66 -2.70
N TYR A 9 6.77 6.90 -2.60
CA TYR A 9 6.89 7.78 -3.75
C TYR A 9 8.22 8.56 -3.73
N ARG A 10 8.86 8.66 -2.58
CA ARG A 10 10.23 9.16 -2.45
C ARG A 10 10.74 8.80 -1.05
N GLY A 11 12.05 8.55 -0.92
CA GLY A 11 12.66 8.14 0.33
C GLY A 11 12.31 6.70 0.66
N LEU A 12 13.18 6.00 1.36
CA LEU A 12 13.03 4.56 1.58
C LEU A 12 12.68 4.17 3.01
N GLY A 13 12.46 5.18 3.92
CA GLY A 13 12.26 4.89 5.33
C GLY A 13 11.09 3.95 5.60
N HIS A 14 9.91 4.24 5.02
CA HIS A 14 8.73 3.40 5.21
C HIS A 14 8.94 2.02 4.59
N SER A 15 9.52 1.96 3.40
CA SER A 15 9.75 0.71 2.69
C SER A 15 10.76 -0.18 3.42
N GLN A 16 11.80 0.41 3.99
CA GLN A 16 12.81 -0.33 4.76
C GLN A 16 12.21 -0.89 6.04
N ARG A 17 11.37 -0.11 6.73
CA ARG A 17 10.71 -0.58 7.95
C ARG A 17 9.77 -1.75 7.65
N ILE A 18 8.97 -1.63 6.59
CA ILE A 18 8.05 -2.70 6.24
C ILE A 18 8.79 -3.96 5.80
N LYS A 19 9.90 -3.80 5.09
CA LYS A 19 10.74 -4.93 4.71
C LYS A 19 11.26 -5.67 5.95
N PHE A 20 11.77 -4.91 6.92
CA PHE A 20 12.27 -5.49 8.17
C PHE A 20 11.18 -6.26 8.90
N ILE A 21 9.99 -5.65 9.02
CA ILE A 21 8.85 -6.30 9.70
C ILE A 21 8.44 -7.57 8.96
N ALA A 22 8.32 -7.50 7.65
CA ALA A 22 7.90 -8.64 6.83
C ALA A 22 8.85 -9.83 6.97
N GLU A 23 10.14 -9.57 7.01
CA GLU A 23 11.16 -10.62 7.13
C GLU A 23 11.19 -11.25 8.53
N LYS A 24 10.64 -10.58 9.54
CA LYS A 24 10.59 -11.08 10.91
C LYS A 24 9.31 -11.87 11.22
N ILE A 25 8.25 -11.64 10.47
CA ILE A 25 6.99 -12.36 10.67
C ILE A 25 7.11 -13.76 10.08
N LYS A 26 6.68 -14.77 10.85
CA LYS A 26 6.76 -16.17 10.43
C LYS A 26 5.49 -16.68 9.75
N ASN A 27 4.49 -15.84 9.60
CA ASN A 27 3.23 -16.17 8.95
C ASN A 27 3.27 -15.81 7.47
N ASP A 28 2.25 -16.22 6.72
CA ASP A 28 2.09 -15.81 5.34
C ASP A 28 1.85 -14.29 5.29
N VAL A 29 2.73 -13.57 4.59
CA VAL A 29 2.74 -12.12 4.54
C VAL A 29 2.83 -11.66 3.09
N ILE A 30 2.12 -10.59 2.77
CA ILE A 30 2.29 -9.87 1.52
C ILE A 30 2.48 -8.38 1.82
N ILE A 31 3.41 -7.73 1.11
CA ILE A 31 3.57 -6.28 1.18
C ILE A 31 2.74 -5.65 0.06
N LEU A 32 1.86 -4.74 0.43
CA LEU A 32 1.07 -3.95 -0.51
C LEU A 32 1.55 -2.52 -0.46
N ASP A 33 2.19 -2.06 -1.54
CA ASP A 33 2.59 -0.67 -1.66
C ASP A 33 1.45 0.09 -2.32
N GLN A 34 0.96 1.10 -1.62
CA GLN A 34 -0.19 1.88 -2.07
C GLN A 34 0.14 2.70 -3.32
N LEU A 35 1.39 3.06 -3.51
CA LEU A 35 1.82 3.92 -4.59
C LEU A 35 2.74 3.17 -5.56
N PHE A 36 4.02 3.40 -5.51
CA PHE A 36 4.97 2.92 -6.50
C PHE A 36 5.86 1.82 -5.94
N SER A 37 6.44 1.03 -6.82
CA SER A 37 7.40 0.00 -6.41
C SER A 37 8.70 0.66 -5.96
N PRO A 38 9.16 0.43 -4.72
CA PRO A 38 10.45 0.95 -4.29
C PRO A 38 11.60 0.15 -4.90
N PRO A 39 12.80 0.73 -5.00
CA PRO A 39 13.97 0.01 -5.52
C PRO A 39 14.59 -0.92 -4.47
N LEU A 40 13.77 -1.60 -3.69
CA LEU A 40 14.19 -2.57 -2.69
C LEU A 40 13.76 -3.96 -3.13
N GLU A 41 14.55 -4.96 -2.82
CA GLU A 41 14.15 -6.34 -2.99
C GLU A 41 13.48 -6.85 -1.73
N TYR A 42 12.25 -7.31 -1.87
CA TYR A 42 11.52 -7.97 -0.79
C TYR A 42 11.63 -9.47 -0.96
N LYS A 43 11.87 -10.18 0.14
CA LYS A 43 11.91 -11.66 0.14
C LYS A 43 10.53 -12.29 0.25
N VAL A 44 9.50 -11.49 0.43
CA VAL A 44 8.11 -11.94 0.53
C VAL A 44 7.34 -11.42 -0.68
N PRO A 45 6.17 -11.99 -1.00
CA PRO A 45 5.34 -11.46 -2.09
C PRO A 45 5.00 -9.99 -1.87
N HIS A 46 4.93 -9.23 -2.94
CA HIS A 46 4.61 -7.80 -2.87
C HIS A 46 3.97 -7.31 -4.16
N GLU A 47 3.15 -6.27 -4.04
CA GLU A 47 2.53 -5.58 -5.17
C GLU A 47 2.51 -4.09 -4.90
N ALA A 48 2.64 -3.28 -5.94
CA ALA A 48 2.48 -1.83 -5.87
C ALA A 48 1.31 -1.43 -6.76
N PHE A 49 0.36 -0.65 -6.23
CA PHE A 49 -0.87 -0.34 -6.94
C PHE A 49 -0.64 0.56 -8.16
N LEU A 50 0.34 1.43 -8.10
CA LEU A 50 0.66 2.36 -9.19
C LEU A 50 1.95 1.98 -9.93
N LYS A 51 2.32 0.72 -9.93
CA LYS A 51 3.59 0.26 -10.52
C LYS A 51 3.72 0.57 -12.01
N ASP A 52 2.59 0.64 -12.73
CA ASP A 52 2.58 0.83 -14.18
C ASP A 52 2.48 2.30 -14.57
N TYR A 53 2.42 3.21 -13.61
CA TYR A 53 2.31 4.63 -13.89
C TYR A 53 3.69 5.26 -14.01
N ASN A 54 3.91 6.01 -15.09
CA ASN A 54 5.13 6.77 -15.28
C ASN A 54 4.98 8.14 -14.61
N VAL A 55 5.88 8.43 -13.69
CA VAL A 55 5.84 9.69 -12.93
C VAL A 55 7.03 10.60 -13.24
N GLY A 56 7.84 10.25 -14.25
CA GLY A 56 9.07 10.98 -14.57
C GLY A 56 8.86 12.44 -14.90
N ASP A 57 7.73 12.78 -15.53
CA ASP A 57 7.43 14.13 -16.01
C ASP A 57 6.42 14.87 -15.12
N VAL A 58 6.11 14.35 -13.94
CA VAL A 58 5.13 14.96 -13.04
C VAL A 58 5.80 16.06 -12.22
N ASN A 59 5.33 17.31 -12.39
CA ASN A 59 5.88 18.44 -11.65
C ASN A 59 5.53 18.42 -10.16
N ASN A 60 4.34 17.94 -9.82
CA ASN A 60 3.91 17.82 -8.43
C ASN A 60 3.40 16.41 -8.18
N MET A 61 4.25 15.60 -7.57
CA MET A 61 3.94 14.19 -7.29
C MET A 61 2.72 14.06 -6.38
N PHE A 62 2.61 14.89 -5.35
CA PHE A 62 1.50 14.80 -4.41
C PHE A 62 0.17 15.09 -5.11
N GLN A 63 0.09 16.13 -5.94
CA GLN A 63 -1.13 16.42 -6.69
C GLN A 63 -1.49 15.27 -7.64
N PHE A 64 -0.47 14.68 -8.27
CA PHE A 64 -0.68 13.54 -9.16
C PHE A 64 -1.31 12.36 -8.44
N ILE A 65 -0.73 11.94 -7.32
CA ILE A 65 -1.22 10.78 -6.60
C ILE A 65 -2.55 11.03 -5.90
N MET A 66 -2.94 12.28 -5.69
CA MET A 66 -4.20 12.62 -5.05
C MET A 66 -5.33 12.88 -6.05
N GLN A 67 -5.11 12.68 -7.33
CA GLN A 67 -6.18 12.75 -8.32
C GLN A 67 -7.24 11.69 -8.02
N GLU A 68 -8.50 12.06 -8.13
CA GLU A 68 -9.62 11.19 -7.79
C GLU A 68 -9.58 9.86 -8.57
N THR A 69 -9.21 9.93 -9.85
CA THR A 69 -9.10 8.73 -10.68
C THR A 69 -8.06 7.74 -10.14
N LEU A 70 -6.94 8.26 -9.64
CA LEU A 70 -5.90 7.40 -9.06
C LEU A 70 -6.28 6.89 -7.69
N ILE A 71 -6.98 7.70 -6.88
CA ILE A 71 -7.50 7.23 -5.59
C ILE A 71 -8.47 6.06 -5.82
N ASN A 72 -9.40 6.21 -6.75
CA ASN A 72 -10.36 5.15 -7.07
C ASN A 72 -9.65 3.91 -7.62
N PHE A 73 -8.62 4.09 -8.43
CA PHE A 73 -7.81 2.98 -8.94
C PHE A 73 -7.13 2.24 -7.80
N ARG A 74 -6.55 2.96 -6.84
CA ARG A 74 -5.89 2.33 -5.70
C ARG A 74 -6.88 1.57 -4.83
N ILE A 75 -8.07 2.13 -4.60
CA ILE A 75 -9.10 1.44 -3.82
C ILE A 75 -9.49 0.13 -4.50
N LYS A 76 -9.70 0.17 -5.81
CA LYS A 76 -10.03 -1.03 -6.59
C LYS A 76 -8.88 -2.05 -6.54
N SER A 77 -7.65 -1.58 -6.67
CA SER A 77 -6.48 -2.45 -6.60
C SER A 77 -6.35 -3.11 -5.22
N PHE A 78 -6.64 -2.35 -4.16
CA PHE A 78 -6.64 -2.89 -2.81
C PHE A 78 -7.69 -3.99 -2.64
N ILE A 79 -8.91 -3.74 -3.11
CA ILE A 79 -9.98 -4.74 -3.04
C ILE A 79 -9.56 -6.02 -3.77
N ASN A 80 -9.02 -5.88 -4.98
CA ASN A 80 -8.56 -7.02 -5.75
C ASN A 80 -7.46 -7.79 -5.02
N ALA A 81 -6.54 -7.08 -4.37
CA ALA A 81 -5.42 -7.70 -3.65
C ALA A 81 -5.90 -8.46 -2.42
N ILE A 82 -6.79 -7.89 -1.61
CA ILE A 82 -7.26 -8.57 -0.40
C ILE A 82 -8.09 -9.81 -0.74
N GLU A 83 -8.77 -9.81 -1.87
CA GLU A 83 -9.50 -10.99 -2.35
C GLU A 83 -8.55 -12.04 -2.92
N LYS A 84 -7.61 -11.62 -3.78
CA LYS A 84 -6.65 -12.51 -4.42
C LYS A 84 -5.79 -13.26 -3.41
N TYR A 85 -5.32 -12.56 -2.40
CA TYR A 85 -4.42 -13.13 -1.39
C TYR A 85 -5.14 -13.62 -0.14
N LYS A 86 -6.46 -13.52 -0.11
CA LYS A 86 -7.28 -13.95 1.05
C LYS A 86 -6.76 -13.31 2.33
N VAL A 87 -6.62 -11.99 2.32
CA VAL A 87 -6.09 -11.23 3.44
C VAL A 87 -7.09 -11.25 4.60
N LYS A 88 -6.61 -11.59 5.80
CA LYS A 88 -7.41 -11.61 7.02
C LYS A 88 -6.99 -10.57 8.03
N VAL A 89 -5.75 -10.09 7.94
CA VAL A 89 -5.20 -9.08 8.84
C VAL A 89 -4.52 -8.01 8.01
N LEU A 90 -4.84 -6.76 8.27
CA LEU A 90 -4.23 -5.61 7.62
C LEU A 90 -3.44 -4.82 8.63
N VAL A 91 -2.16 -4.60 8.36
CA VAL A 91 -1.29 -3.76 9.17
C VAL A 91 -0.86 -2.57 8.33
N CYS A 92 -1.16 -1.35 8.79
CA CYS A 92 -0.83 -0.13 8.09
C CYS A 92 0.40 0.51 8.71
N GLU A 93 1.44 0.71 7.91
CA GLU A 93 2.63 1.40 8.37
C GLU A 93 2.35 2.90 8.33
N GLY A 94 2.37 3.55 9.50
CA GLY A 94 2.24 4.99 9.64
C GLY A 94 0.87 5.50 10.02
N PHE A 95 -0.19 5.13 9.31
CA PHE A 95 -1.54 5.61 9.61
C PHE A 95 -2.07 4.87 10.86
N PRO A 96 -2.74 5.53 11.83
CA PRO A 96 -3.23 6.92 11.77
C PRO A 96 -2.24 7.97 12.29
N PHE A 97 -1.03 7.61 12.68
CA PHE A 97 -0.07 8.53 13.29
C PHE A 97 0.57 9.46 12.26
N CYS A 98 0.59 9.08 11.00
CA CYS A 98 1.01 9.93 9.89
C CYS A 98 0.16 9.61 8.67
N ARG A 99 0.41 10.28 7.52
CA ARG A 99 -0.35 10.08 6.29
C ARG A 99 -1.82 10.50 6.40
N HIS A 100 -2.10 11.54 7.20
CA HIS A 100 -3.47 12.04 7.41
C HIS A 100 -4.14 12.51 6.12
N GLN A 101 -3.36 12.98 5.16
CA GLN A 101 -3.89 13.41 3.86
C GLN A 101 -4.50 12.25 3.07
N PHE A 102 -4.20 11.02 3.45
CA PHE A 102 -4.79 9.83 2.83
C PHE A 102 -5.91 9.21 3.67
N ALA A 103 -6.39 9.92 4.72
CA ALA A 103 -7.31 9.34 5.69
C ALA A 103 -8.57 8.74 5.04
N HIS A 104 -9.18 9.44 4.07
CA HIS A 104 -10.38 8.92 3.41
C HIS A 104 -10.12 7.61 2.68
N GLU A 105 -8.96 7.50 2.07
CA GLU A 105 -8.57 6.28 1.36
C GLU A 105 -8.38 5.12 2.33
N TYR A 106 -7.67 5.35 3.45
CA TYR A 106 -7.48 4.31 4.47
C TYR A 106 -8.81 3.86 5.09
N ILE A 107 -9.71 4.80 5.33
CA ILE A 107 -11.04 4.46 5.86
C ILE A 107 -11.77 3.53 4.89
N ARG A 108 -11.69 3.79 3.59
CA ARG A 108 -12.28 2.89 2.59
C ARG A 108 -11.65 1.50 2.63
N TYR A 109 -10.34 1.42 2.80
CA TYR A 109 -9.66 0.13 2.94
C TYR A 109 -10.21 -0.65 4.14
N PHE A 110 -10.37 0.03 5.27
CA PHE A 110 -10.88 -0.61 6.49
C PHE A 110 -12.33 -1.07 6.31
N GLU A 111 -13.16 -0.26 5.66
CA GLU A 111 -14.53 -0.63 5.37
C GLU A 111 -14.61 -1.88 4.51
N GLU A 112 -13.76 -1.97 3.49
CA GLU A 112 -13.72 -3.14 2.61
C GLU A 112 -13.26 -4.39 3.36
N CYS A 113 -12.31 -4.23 4.27
CA CYS A 113 -11.88 -5.35 5.13
C CYS A 113 -13.02 -5.84 6.02
N LYS A 114 -13.80 -4.92 6.60
CA LYS A 114 -14.93 -5.28 7.45
C LYS A 114 -15.98 -6.08 6.71
N LYS A 115 -16.24 -5.76 5.46
CA LYS A 115 -17.24 -6.47 4.65
C LYS A 115 -16.88 -7.93 4.42
N ARG A 116 -15.62 -8.29 4.57
CA ARG A 116 -15.09 -9.61 4.21
C ARG A 116 -14.73 -10.48 5.41
N LYS A 117 -15.24 -10.16 6.55
CA LYS A 117 -15.05 -10.98 7.74
C LYS A 117 -15.70 -12.34 7.62
#